data_7d89f8d3ef634ef4dc0edd74bdc184ee
#
_entry.id   7d89f8d3ef634ef4dc0edd74bdc184ee
#
_cell.length_a   1.000
_cell.length_b   1.000
_cell.length_c   1.000
_cell.angle_alpha   90.00
_cell.angle_beta   90.00
_cell.angle_gamma   90.00
#
_symmetry.space_group_name_H-M   'P 1'
#
loop_
_entity.id
_entity.type
_entity.pdbx_description
1 polymer ?
#
loop_
_entity_poly.entity_id
_entity_poly.type
_entity_poly.pdbx_seq_one_letter_code
_entity_poly.pdbx_strand_id
1 'polypeptide(L)' 'MEDVRIRFGKVVRARRTRLGVSQEEFADMCGLDRTYIGGIERGERNLSLINIEKIARTFKISLTELFRGV' A
#
# COMPACT_ATOMS: atom_id res chain seq x y z
N MET A 1 -10.60 -18.30 -2.69
CA MET A 1 -10.35 -16.87 -2.98
C MET A 1 -9.24 -16.37 -2.06
N GLU A 2 -8.32 -15.58 -2.59
CA GLU A 2 -7.23 -15.02 -1.83
C GLU A 2 -7.73 -13.97 -0.84
N ASP A 3 -7.13 -13.94 0.35
CA ASP A 3 -7.46 -12.95 1.38
C ASP A 3 -7.28 -11.53 0.83
N VAL A 4 -8.20 -10.63 1.18
CA VAL A 4 -8.17 -9.24 0.69
C VAL A 4 -6.87 -8.52 1.06
N ARG A 5 -6.27 -8.88 2.21
CA ARG A 5 -5.00 -8.27 2.63
C ARG A 5 -3.88 -8.63 1.67
N ILE A 6 -3.87 -9.85 1.17
CA ILE A 6 -2.86 -10.31 0.21
C ILE A 6 -3.07 -9.59 -1.12
N ARG A 7 -4.31 -9.51 -1.60
CA ARG A 7 -4.62 -8.83 -2.86
C ARG A 7 -4.25 -7.35 -2.79
N PHE A 8 -4.59 -6.69 -1.67
CA PHE A 8 -4.26 -5.28 -1.47
C PHE A 8 -2.74 -5.09 -1.44
N GLY A 9 -2.03 -5.95 -0.73
CA GLY A 9 -0.57 -5.88 -0.65
C GLY A 9 0.10 -5.98 -2.02
N LYS A 10 -0.42 -6.85 -2.89
CA LYS A 10 0.10 -6.98 -4.25
C LYS A 10 -0.10 -5.69 -5.05
N VAL A 11 -1.24 -5.03 -4.89
CA VAL A 11 -1.51 -3.76 -5.57
C VAL A 11 -0.56 -2.68 -5.09
N VAL A 12 -0.36 -2.59 -3.78
CA VAL A 12 0.56 -1.60 -3.20
C VAL A 12 1.98 -1.83 -3.71
N ARG A 13 2.45 -3.06 -3.69
CA ARG A 13 3.79 -3.39 -4.16
C ARG A 13 3.97 -3.05 -5.65
N ALA A 14 2.97 -3.39 -6.46
CA ALA A 14 3.03 -3.12 -7.90
C ALA A 14 3.13 -1.63 -8.17
N ARG A 15 2.31 -0.81 -7.48
CA ARG A 15 2.34 0.63 -7.65
C ARG A 15 3.63 1.23 -7.13
N ARG A 16 4.12 0.76 -5.99
CA ARG A 16 5.39 1.24 -5.43
C ARG A 16 6.54 0.94 -6.39
N THR A 17 6.59 -0.26 -6.91
CA THR A 17 7.63 -0.66 -7.85
C THR A 17 7.59 0.19 -9.11
N ARG A 18 6.38 0.46 -9.61
CA ARG A 18 6.19 1.30 -10.79
C ARG A 18 6.62 2.74 -10.52
N LEU A 19 6.42 3.21 -9.30
CA LEU A 19 6.86 4.54 -8.87
C LEU A 19 8.38 4.63 -8.77
N GLY A 20 9.07 3.48 -8.67
CA GLY A 20 10.52 3.43 -8.65
C GLY A 20 11.14 3.71 -7.29
N VAL A 21 10.40 3.54 -6.20
CA VAL A 21 10.92 3.80 -4.85
C VAL A 21 11.00 2.51 -4.04
N SER A 22 11.91 2.50 -3.06
CA SER A 22 12.06 1.39 -2.13
C SER A 22 10.91 1.40 -1.11
N GLN A 23 10.80 0.32 -0.33
CA GLN A 23 9.84 0.28 0.77
C GLN A 23 10.13 1.39 1.77
N GLU A 24 11.39 1.63 2.09
CA GLU A 24 11.78 2.67 3.03
C GLU A 24 11.40 4.06 2.52
N GLU A 25 11.70 4.35 1.26
CA GLU A 25 11.33 5.62 0.65
C GLU A 25 9.82 5.82 0.64
N PHE A 26 9.09 4.77 0.27
CA PHE A 26 7.63 4.84 0.23
C PHE A 26 7.05 5.06 1.62
N ALA A 27 7.59 4.37 2.63
CA ALA A 27 7.16 4.55 4.02
C ALA A 27 7.36 6.01 4.47
N ASP A 28 8.51 6.59 4.14
CA ASP A 28 8.76 8.00 4.45
C ASP A 28 7.75 8.91 3.77
N MET A 29 7.44 8.66 2.50
CA MET A 29 6.47 9.43 1.73
C MET A 29 5.07 9.35 2.34
N CYS A 30 4.70 8.17 2.86
CA CYS A 30 3.40 7.95 3.47
C CYS A 30 3.31 8.45 4.91
N GLY A 31 4.44 8.69 5.55
CA GLY A 31 4.47 8.95 6.99
C GLY A 31 4.18 7.69 7.80
N LEU A 32 4.60 6.54 7.30
CA LEU A 32 4.40 5.24 7.95
C LEU A 32 5.75 4.57 8.19
N ASP A 33 5.74 3.56 9.05
CA ASP A 33 6.95 2.80 9.34
C ASP A 33 7.27 1.81 8.20
N ARG A 34 8.56 1.65 7.89
CA ARG A 34 9.00 0.73 6.84
C ARG A 34 8.55 -0.72 7.11
N THR A 35 8.64 -1.16 8.35
CA THR A 35 8.21 -2.51 8.74
C THR A 35 6.74 -2.71 8.44
N TYR A 36 5.93 -1.66 8.66
CA TYR A 36 4.51 -1.69 8.38
C TYR A 36 4.25 -1.83 6.88
N ILE A 37 4.97 -1.05 6.05
CA ILE A 37 4.86 -1.17 4.59
C ILE A 37 5.21 -2.59 4.13
N GLY A 38 6.30 -3.16 4.65
CA GLY A 38 6.67 -4.53 4.32
C GLY A 38 5.57 -5.52 4.67
N GLY A 39 4.98 -5.37 5.86
CA GLY A 39 3.87 -6.22 6.29
C GLY A 39 2.64 -6.08 5.41
N ILE A 40 2.34 -4.86 4.98
CA ILE A 40 1.22 -4.61 4.06
C ILE A 40 1.44 -5.37 2.76
N GLU A 41 2.62 -5.26 2.19
CA GLU A 41 2.92 -5.89 0.91
C GLU A 41 2.91 -7.42 0.98
N ARG A 42 3.19 -7.98 2.17
CA ARG A 42 3.09 -9.42 2.39
C ARG A 42 1.68 -9.89 2.74
N GLY A 43 0.72 -8.96 2.86
CA GLY A 43 -0.65 -9.32 3.19
C GLY A 43 -0.86 -9.63 4.67
N GLU A 44 0.01 -9.13 5.54
CA GLU A 44 -0.02 -9.44 6.98
C GLU A 44 -0.73 -8.40 7.83
N ARG A 45 -1.10 -7.27 7.24
CA ARG A 45 -1.68 -6.16 8.00
C ARG A 45 -3.13 -5.89 7.61
N ASN A 46 -3.94 -5.65 8.63
CA ASN A 46 -5.31 -5.19 8.46
C ASN A 46 -5.29 -3.67 8.69
N LEU A 47 -5.30 -2.91 7.59
CA LEU A 47 -5.10 -1.48 7.64
C LEU A 47 -6.35 -0.72 8.11
N SER A 48 -6.12 0.38 8.83
CA SER A 48 -7.17 1.34 9.13
C SER A 48 -7.50 2.14 7.86
N LEU A 49 -8.69 2.71 7.80
CA LEU A 49 -9.09 3.59 6.70
C LEU A 49 -8.13 4.77 6.56
N ILE A 50 -7.67 5.31 7.70
CA ILE A 50 -6.74 6.43 7.69
C ILE A 50 -5.44 6.06 7.00
N ASN A 51 -4.89 4.90 7.29
CA ASN A 51 -3.64 4.46 6.68
C ASN A 51 -3.82 4.11 5.20
N ILE A 52 -4.98 3.56 4.83
CA ILE A 52 -5.31 3.32 3.42
C ILE A 52 -5.33 4.66 2.68
N GLU A 53 -5.93 5.70 3.28
CA GLU A 53 -5.97 7.02 2.65
C GLU A 53 -4.56 7.61 2.49
N LYS A 54 -3.68 7.43 3.49
CA LYS A 54 -2.30 7.91 3.38
C LYS A 54 -1.59 7.29 2.18
N ILE A 55 -1.82 6.01 1.95
CA ILE A 55 -1.24 5.29 0.82
C ILE A 55 -1.78 5.84 -0.51
N ALA A 56 -3.10 6.01 -0.60
CA ALA A 56 -3.73 6.54 -1.81
C ALA A 56 -3.19 7.94 -2.12
N ARG A 57 -3.08 8.80 -1.11
CA ARG A 57 -2.55 10.15 -1.28
C ARG A 57 -1.12 10.15 -1.78
N THR A 58 -0.31 9.24 -1.26
CA THR A 58 1.09 9.12 -1.68
C THR A 58 1.17 8.76 -3.16
N PHE A 59 0.31 7.86 -3.62
CA PHE A 59 0.21 7.51 -5.03
C PHE A 59 -0.52 8.59 -5.85
N LYS A 60 -1.12 9.60 -5.21
CA LYS A 60 -1.91 10.66 -5.86
C LYS A 60 -3.08 10.10 -6.65
N ILE A 61 -3.77 9.15 -6.06
CA ILE A 61 -4.94 8.49 -6.65
C ILE A 61 -6.09 8.47 -5.66
N SER A 62 -7.30 8.23 -6.16
CA SER A 62 -8.48 8.07 -5.32
C SER A 62 -8.46 6.70 -4.64
N LEU A 63 -9.28 6.54 -3.61
CA LEU A 63 -9.48 5.24 -2.98
C LEU A 63 -10.05 4.24 -3.99
N THR A 64 -10.96 4.69 -4.83
CA THR A 64 -11.53 3.85 -5.88
C THR A 64 -10.44 3.30 -6.80
N GLU A 65 -9.53 4.16 -7.21
CA GLU A 65 -8.44 3.75 -8.09
C GLU A 65 -7.49 2.79 -7.37
N LEU A 66 -7.19 3.05 -6.09
CA LEU A 66 -6.31 2.19 -5.31
C LEU A 66 -6.87 0.78 -5.21
N PHE A 67 -8.19 0.64 -5.05
CA PHE A 67 -8.83 -0.66 -4.89
C PHE A 67 -9.16 -1.36 -6.21
N ARG A 68 -8.92 -0.70 -7.33
CA ARG A 68 -9.10 -1.34 -8.63
C ARG A 68 -8.04 -2.43 -8.76
N GLY A 69 -8.47 -3.66 -8.94
CA GLY A 69 -7.56 -4.80 -8.97
C GLY A 69 -7.42 -5.52 -7.64
N VAL A 70 -8.03 -5.00 -6.60
CA VAL A 70 -8.14 -5.72 -5.34
C VAL A 70 -9.36 -6.64 -5.37
#